data_34e114e512ebf26dd2ddfc9f281d20e0
#
_entry.id   34e114e512ebf26dd2ddfc9f281d20e0
#
_cell.length_a   1.000
_cell.length_b   1.000
_cell.length_c   1.000
_cell.angle_alpha   90.00
_cell.angle_beta   90.00
_cell.angle_gamma   90.00
#
_symmetry.space_group_name_H-M   'P 1'
#
loop_
_entity.id
_entity.type
_entity.pdbx_description
1 polymer ?
#
loop_
_entity_poly.entity_id
_entity_poly.type
_entity_poly.pdbx_seq_one_letter_code
_entity_poly.pdbx_strand_id
1 'polypeptide(L)'
;MSRHIPRGTTDTVEIIPFSRALTEALEPNDDYDVRRWLYVPNRYSEYRYILGTRGERPLICVGINPSTAAPDALDPTLQSVERIAHSGGYHSFLMFNVYAQRATRPDDMEPVCSAALHSENRKAFRYLLSLSERPAVWAAWGNIIEKRGYLMDCLRDFADLADKAGAVWYSAGPPLKSGHPHHPLYLRRGTVLQTFDIHAYLSER
;
A
#
# COMPACT_ATOMS: atom_id res chain seq x y z
N MET A 1 0.87 -20.31 -1.52
CA MET A 1 1.53 -19.47 -0.49
C MET A 1 0.93 -19.77 0.87
N SER A 2 1.76 -19.90 1.91
CA SER A 2 1.28 -20.13 3.27
C SER A 2 0.58 -18.86 3.78
N ARG A 3 -0.46 -19.02 4.61
CA ARG A 3 -1.18 -17.92 5.24
C ARG A 3 -0.28 -17.24 6.27
N HIS A 4 -0.24 -15.90 6.28
CA HIS A 4 0.39 -15.13 7.36
C HIS A 4 -0.65 -14.84 8.44
N ILE A 5 -0.36 -15.24 9.66
CA ILE A 5 -1.14 -14.94 10.87
C ILE A 5 -0.17 -14.18 11.80
N PRO A 6 -0.51 -12.94 12.23
CA PRO A 6 0.35 -12.19 13.14
C PRO A 6 0.64 -12.97 14.42
N ARG A 7 1.88 -12.90 14.93
CA ARG A 7 2.30 -13.58 16.17
C ARG A 7 1.91 -12.81 17.43
N GLY A 8 1.23 -11.69 17.31
CA GLY A 8 0.82 -10.80 18.37
C GLY A 8 0.56 -9.39 17.86
N THR A 9 0.54 -8.43 18.77
CA THR A 9 0.47 -7.02 18.42
C THR A 9 1.83 -6.52 17.94
N THR A 10 1.84 -5.47 17.10
CA THR A 10 3.08 -4.84 16.63
C THR A 10 3.86 -4.15 17.74
N ASP A 11 3.25 -3.92 18.90
CA ASP A 11 3.95 -3.40 20.10
C ASP A 11 4.99 -4.38 20.67
N THR A 12 4.88 -5.69 20.36
CA THR A 12 5.83 -6.72 20.77
C THR A 12 6.90 -7.02 19.69
N VAL A 13 6.83 -6.34 18.54
CA VAL A 13 7.73 -6.50 17.41
C VAL A 13 8.63 -5.30 17.30
N GLU A 14 9.93 -5.51 17.10
CA GLU A 14 10.85 -4.40 16.79
C GLU A 14 10.42 -3.69 15.50
N ILE A 15 10.01 -2.44 15.61
CA ILE A 15 9.68 -1.59 14.47
C ILE A 15 10.95 -0.90 14.00
N ILE A 16 11.47 -1.35 12.86
CA ILE A 16 12.64 -0.73 12.25
C ILE A 16 12.24 0.64 11.69
N PRO A 17 12.94 1.74 12.03
CA PRO A 17 12.69 3.04 11.45
C PRO A 17 12.72 2.97 9.91
N PHE A 18 11.76 3.62 9.26
CA PHE A 18 11.62 3.55 7.80
C PHE A 18 12.91 3.96 7.08
N SER A 19 13.61 5.00 7.55
CA SER A 19 14.87 5.45 6.95
C SER A 19 15.93 4.35 6.94
N ARG A 20 16.08 3.61 8.04
CA ARG A 20 16.99 2.47 8.13
C ARG A 20 16.54 1.32 7.23
N ALA A 21 15.26 0.95 7.29
CA ALA A 21 14.71 -0.10 6.45
C ALA A 21 14.84 0.21 4.94
N LEU A 22 14.70 1.49 4.56
CA LEU A 22 14.90 1.93 3.19
C LEU A 22 16.38 1.82 2.78
N THR A 23 17.32 2.26 3.61
CA THR A 23 18.75 2.12 3.33
C THR A 23 19.12 0.65 3.12
N GLU A 24 18.69 -0.24 4.01
CA GLU A 24 18.90 -1.68 3.88
C GLU A 24 18.26 -2.27 2.59
N ALA A 25 17.14 -1.72 2.13
CA ALA A 25 16.45 -2.17 0.92
C ALA A 25 17.11 -1.69 -0.40
N LEU A 26 18.09 -0.79 -0.31
CA LEU A 26 18.88 -0.33 -1.45
C LEU A 26 20.19 -1.10 -1.62
N GLU A 27 20.62 -1.84 -0.59
CA GLU A 27 21.79 -2.69 -0.64
C GLU A 27 21.54 -3.97 -1.44
N PRO A 28 22.57 -4.58 -2.04
CA PRO A 28 22.45 -5.87 -2.72
C PRO A 28 21.76 -6.91 -1.84
N ASN A 29 20.93 -7.75 -2.45
CA ASN A 29 20.18 -8.80 -1.77
C ASN A 29 20.25 -10.08 -2.59
N ASP A 30 20.51 -11.22 -1.93
CA ASP A 30 20.67 -12.51 -2.60
C ASP A 30 19.32 -13.14 -3.01
N ASP A 31 18.21 -12.70 -2.37
CA ASP A 31 16.89 -13.30 -2.60
C ASP A 31 16.14 -12.67 -3.79
N TYR A 32 16.51 -11.45 -4.21
CA TYR A 32 15.86 -10.75 -5.32
C TYR A 32 16.72 -9.62 -5.90
N ASP A 33 16.44 -9.21 -7.16
CA ASP A 33 17.12 -8.09 -7.81
C ASP A 33 16.63 -6.73 -7.28
N VAL A 34 17.44 -6.05 -6.48
CA VAL A 34 17.17 -4.73 -5.89
C VAL A 34 17.07 -3.61 -6.95
N ARG A 35 17.58 -3.82 -8.17
CA ARG A 35 17.41 -2.86 -9.28
C ARG A 35 16.00 -2.92 -9.84
N ARG A 36 15.33 -4.07 -9.75
CA ARG A 36 13.96 -4.29 -10.17
C ARG A 36 12.97 -3.99 -9.05
N TRP A 37 13.24 -4.44 -7.83
CA TRP A 37 12.31 -4.40 -6.72
C TRP A 37 12.65 -3.31 -5.69
N LEU A 38 11.61 -2.65 -5.18
CA LEU A 38 11.65 -1.89 -3.94
C LEU A 38 10.83 -2.65 -2.90
N TYR A 39 11.51 -3.27 -1.95
CA TYR A 39 10.90 -4.09 -0.90
C TYR A 39 11.39 -3.62 0.47
N VAL A 40 10.49 -3.03 1.26
CA VAL A 40 10.82 -2.38 2.54
C VAL A 40 9.91 -2.89 3.66
N PRO A 41 10.45 -3.52 4.70
CA PRO A 41 11.82 -3.96 4.89
C PRO A 41 12.27 -4.99 3.82
N ASN A 42 13.57 -5.10 3.61
CA ASN A 42 14.20 -5.95 2.58
C ASN A 42 14.11 -7.47 2.88
N ARG A 43 13.30 -7.86 3.85
CA ARG A 43 13.05 -9.23 4.28
C ARG A 43 11.60 -9.44 4.69
N TYR A 44 11.18 -10.70 4.74
CA TYR A 44 9.85 -11.05 5.26
C TYR A 44 9.78 -10.81 6.77
N SER A 45 8.82 -9.98 7.22
CA SER A 45 8.63 -9.63 8.63
C SER A 45 7.13 -9.50 8.95
N GLU A 46 6.79 -9.20 10.20
CA GLU A 46 5.40 -9.01 10.66
C GLU A 46 4.72 -7.76 10.05
N TYR A 47 5.47 -6.90 9.38
CA TYR A 47 4.96 -5.71 8.69
C TYR A 47 5.70 -5.48 7.36
N ARG A 48 5.12 -4.66 6.50
CA ARG A 48 5.71 -4.26 5.22
C ARG A 48 5.27 -2.83 4.89
N TYR A 49 6.23 -1.94 4.67
CA TYR A 49 5.94 -0.58 4.23
C TYR A 49 5.67 -0.50 2.73
N ILE A 50 6.54 -1.11 1.92
CA ILE A 50 6.50 -0.99 0.45
C ILE A 50 6.80 -2.35 -0.18
N LEU A 51 6.12 -2.65 -1.30
CA LEU A 51 6.53 -3.67 -2.25
C LEU A 51 6.12 -3.25 -3.66
N GLY A 52 7.06 -3.21 -4.57
CA GLY A 52 6.75 -2.94 -5.98
C GLY A 52 7.98 -2.91 -6.86
N THR A 53 7.78 -2.54 -8.11
CA THR A 53 8.85 -2.43 -9.09
C THR A 53 9.34 -0.99 -9.19
N ARG A 54 10.64 -0.83 -9.49
CA ARG A 54 11.25 0.48 -9.74
C ARG A 54 10.97 0.94 -11.17
N GLY A 55 10.81 2.23 -11.38
CA GLY A 55 10.59 2.84 -12.69
C GLY A 55 10.30 4.33 -12.59
N GLU A 56 10.37 5.03 -13.72
CA GLU A 56 10.26 6.50 -13.79
C GLU A 56 8.84 7.04 -13.51
N ARG A 57 7.81 6.24 -13.71
CA ARG A 57 6.41 6.62 -13.53
C ARG A 57 5.69 5.59 -12.68
N PRO A 58 5.92 5.57 -11.36
CA PRO A 58 5.26 4.64 -10.47
C PRO A 58 3.80 5.02 -10.23
N LEU A 59 2.91 4.01 -10.27
CA LEU A 59 1.57 4.12 -9.69
C LEU A 59 1.62 3.65 -8.23
N ILE A 60 1.29 4.51 -7.29
CA ILE A 60 1.21 4.16 -5.87
C ILE A 60 -0.18 3.58 -5.61
N CYS A 61 -0.26 2.27 -5.35
CA CYS A 61 -1.51 1.60 -5.02
C CYS A 61 -1.67 1.51 -3.51
N VAL A 62 -2.76 2.05 -2.96
CA VAL A 62 -3.04 2.08 -1.52
C VAL A 62 -4.10 1.03 -1.19
N GLY A 63 -3.68 -0.11 -0.65
CA GLY A 63 -4.54 -1.16 -0.09
C GLY A 63 -4.74 -1.01 1.42
N ILE A 64 -5.25 -2.06 2.09
CA ILE A 64 -5.49 -2.01 3.55
C ILE A 64 -4.27 -2.45 4.33
N ASN A 65 -3.84 -3.71 4.14
CA ASN A 65 -2.72 -4.30 4.86
C ASN A 65 -1.96 -5.28 3.96
N PRO A 66 -0.66 -5.49 4.17
CA PRO A 66 0.09 -6.47 3.43
C PRO A 66 -0.29 -7.90 3.83
N SER A 67 -0.19 -8.82 2.87
CA SER A 67 -0.33 -10.26 3.09
C SER A 67 1.01 -10.97 2.82
N THR A 68 1.01 -12.03 2.02
CA THR A 68 2.16 -12.92 1.85
C THR A 68 3.09 -12.55 0.68
N ALA A 69 2.69 -11.61 -0.17
CA ALA A 69 3.49 -11.23 -1.33
C ALA A 69 4.90 -10.74 -0.96
N ALA A 70 5.85 -11.10 -1.82
CA ALA A 70 7.27 -10.73 -1.76
C ALA A 70 7.78 -10.49 -3.20
N PRO A 71 9.00 -9.97 -3.39
CA PRO A 71 9.65 -9.92 -4.71
C PRO A 71 9.59 -11.28 -5.42
N ASP A 72 9.36 -11.26 -6.73
CA ASP A 72 9.24 -12.43 -7.59
C ASP A 72 8.17 -13.49 -7.17
N ALA A 73 7.38 -13.18 -6.12
CA ALA A 73 6.32 -14.03 -5.58
C ALA A 73 5.05 -13.21 -5.27
N LEU A 74 4.53 -12.51 -6.28
CA LEU A 74 3.32 -11.69 -6.17
C LEU A 74 2.08 -12.56 -5.94
N ASP A 75 1.24 -12.13 -5.00
CA ASP A 75 -0.09 -12.69 -4.82
C ASP A 75 -1.06 -12.20 -5.91
N PRO A 76 -2.28 -12.78 -6.04
CA PRO A 76 -3.25 -12.38 -7.05
C PRO A 76 -3.64 -10.89 -6.99
N THR A 77 -3.58 -10.27 -5.82
CA THR A 77 -3.84 -8.83 -5.64
C THR A 77 -2.77 -8.01 -6.33
N LEU A 78 -1.50 -8.28 -6.04
CA LEU A 78 -0.39 -7.52 -6.62
C LEU A 78 -0.20 -7.81 -8.11
N GLN A 79 -0.49 -9.02 -8.59
CA GLN A 79 -0.55 -9.32 -10.02
C GLN A 79 -1.61 -8.46 -10.73
N SER A 80 -2.76 -8.23 -10.09
CA SER A 80 -3.79 -7.33 -10.61
C SER A 80 -3.33 -5.87 -10.59
N VAL A 81 -2.63 -5.43 -9.54
CA VAL A 81 -2.05 -4.09 -9.43
C VAL A 81 -1.05 -3.84 -10.55
N GLU A 82 -0.08 -4.73 -10.75
CA GLU A 82 0.92 -4.64 -11.80
C GLU A 82 0.27 -4.53 -13.19
N ARG A 83 -0.69 -5.39 -13.47
CA ARG A 83 -1.42 -5.41 -14.74
C ARG A 83 -2.16 -4.09 -15.00
N ILE A 84 -2.86 -3.54 -14.00
CA ILE A 84 -3.63 -2.28 -14.14
C ILE A 84 -2.67 -1.09 -14.26
N ALA A 85 -1.58 -1.06 -13.51
CA ALA A 85 -0.55 -0.03 -13.64
C ALA A 85 -0.01 0.02 -15.08
N HIS A 86 0.43 -1.10 -15.62
CA HIS A 86 0.96 -1.17 -16.99
C HIS A 86 -0.10 -0.79 -18.05
N SER A 87 -1.34 -1.27 -17.92
CA SER A 87 -2.42 -0.90 -18.85
C SER A 87 -2.83 0.58 -18.74
N GLY A 88 -2.59 1.22 -17.60
CA GLY A 88 -2.78 2.65 -17.37
C GLY A 88 -1.60 3.52 -17.83
N GLY A 89 -0.56 2.93 -18.46
CA GLY A 89 0.61 3.64 -18.97
C GLY A 89 1.65 4.00 -17.91
N TYR A 90 1.60 3.36 -16.75
CA TYR A 90 2.64 3.49 -15.72
C TYR A 90 3.76 2.46 -15.96
N HIS A 91 5.01 2.86 -15.73
CA HIS A 91 6.18 2.00 -15.97
C HIS A 91 6.46 1.05 -14.81
N SER A 92 5.88 1.35 -13.64
CA SER A 92 6.06 0.57 -12.41
C SER A 92 4.85 0.75 -11.49
N PHE A 93 4.78 -0.10 -10.47
CA PHE A 93 3.79 0.02 -9.40
C PHE A 93 4.48 -0.06 -8.04
N LEU A 94 3.92 0.61 -7.06
CA LEU A 94 4.37 0.58 -5.67
C LEU A 94 3.15 0.31 -4.77
N MET A 95 3.08 -0.92 -4.23
CA MET A 95 2.04 -1.27 -3.27
C MET A 95 2.38 -0.70 -1.90
N PHE A 96 1.49 0.12 -1.40
CA PHE A 96 1.46 0.69 -0.07
C PHE A 96 0.16 0.27 0.62
N ASN A 97 0.09 0.34 1.94
CA ASN A 97 -1.11 -0.03 2.67
C ASN A 97 -1.45 0.99 3.75
N VAL A 98 -2.74 1.18 4.01
CA VAL A 98 -3.24 2.05 5.06
C VAL A 98 -2.65 1.64 6.42
N TYR A 99 -2.51 0.34 6.66
CA TYR A 99 -1.82 -0.16 7.83
C TYR A 99 -0.75 -1.18 7.44
N ALA A 100 0.45 -1.06 8.01
CA ALA A 100 1.61 -1.83 7.55
C ALA A 100 1.71 -3.25 8.12
N GLN A 101 0.92 -3.62 9.15
CA GLN A 101 0.92 -4.97 9.73
C GLN A 101 0.50 -6.01 8.69
N ARG A 102 1.26 -7.11 8.59
CA ARG A 102 0.87 -8.25 7.74
C ARG A 102 -0.26 -9.05 8.37
N ALA A 103 -1.27 -9.33 7.59
CA ALA A 103 -2.32 -10.29 7.92
C ALA A 103 -2.95 -10.82 6.63
N THR A 104 -3.12 -12.14 6.50
CA THR A 104 -3.79 -12.72 5.33
C THR A 104 -5.30 -12.51 5.40
N ARG A 105 -5.87 -12.57 6.61
CA ARG A 105 -7.27 -12.21 6.85
C ARG A 105 -7.32 -10.84 7.52
N PRO A 106 -8.15 -9.91 7.05
CA PRO A 106 -8.31 -8.60 7.68
C PRO A 106 -8.70 -8.67 9.17
N ASP A 107 -9.40 -9.73 9.57
CA ASP A 107 -9.77 -9.95 10.97
C ASP A 107 -8.58 -10.26 11.88
N ASP A 108 -7.47 -10.73 11.31
CA ASP A 108 -6.22 -11.01 12.04
C ASP A 108 -5.40 -9.72 12.30
N MET A 109 -5.76 -8.55 11.71
CA MET A 109 -5.14 -7.28 12.07
C MET A 109 -5.39 -6.95 13.55
N GLU A 110 -4.40 -6.35 14.19
CA GLU A 110 -4.52 -5.92 15.58
C GLU A 110 -5.72 -5.00 15.82
N PRO A 111 -6.35 -5.06 16.99
CA PRO A 111 -7.55 -4.28 17.29
C PRO A 111 -7.26 -2.80 17.51
N VAL A 112 -6.03 -2.45 17.90
CA VAL A 112 -5.59 -1.10 18.23
C VAL A 112 -4.43 -0.73 17.31
N CYS A 113 -4.42 0.51 16.81
CA CYS A 113 -3.34 1.02 15.98
C CYS A 113 -2.05 1.17 16.78
N SER A 114 -0.96 0.56 16.33
CA SER A 114 0.37 0.87 16.84
C SER A 114 0.82 2.24 16.31
N ALA A 115 0.94 3.21 17.21
CA ALA A 115 1.37 4.56 16.85
C ALA A 115 2.79 4.58 16.26
N ALA A 116 3.68 3.70 16.75
CA ALA A 116 5.04 3.56 16.24
C ALA A 116 5.04 3.07 14.79
N LEU A 117 4.29 1.98 14.50
CA LEU A 117 4.20 1.44 13.14
C LEU A 117 3.55 2.44 12.18
N HIS A 118 2.47 3.12 12.59
CA HIS A 118 1.80 4.11 11.77
C HIS A 118 2.71 5.32 11.48
N SER A 119 3.47 5.78 12.49
CA SER A 119 4.45 6.88 12.30
C SER A 119 5.49 6.53 11.22
N GLU A 120 6.03 5.32 11.23
CA GLU A 120 6.99 4.88 10.23
C GLU A 120 6.32 4.66 8.86
N ASN A 121 5.08 4.17 8.83
CA ASN A 121 4.29 4.03 7.60
C ASN A 121 4.01 5.39 6.93
N ARG A 122 3.77 6.45 7.72
CA ARG A 122 3.64 7.84 7.20
C ARG A 122 4.94 8.34 6.54
N LYS A 123 6.12 7.98 7.09
CA LYS A 123 7.42 8.30 6.46
C LYS A 123 7.58 7.56 5.14
N ALA A 124 7.16 6.29 5.09
CA ALA A 124 7.17 5.50 3.86
C ALA A 124 6.28 6.14 2.79
N PHE A 125 5.09 6.61 3.14
CA PHE A 125 4.21 7.26 2.17
C PHE A 125 4.78 8.59 1.66
N ARG A 126 5.37 9.41 2.53
CA ARG A 126 6.08 10.64 2.10
C ARG A 126 7.20 10.32 1.11
N TYR A 127 7.97 9.27 1.34
CA TYR A 127 9.01 8.84 0.41
C TYR A 127 8.41 8.45 -0.94
N LEU A 128 7.32 7.67 -0.97
CA LEU A 128 6.64 7.33 -2.23
C LEU A 128 6.17 8.56 -2.99
N LEU A 129 5.58 9.52 -2.29
CA LEU A 129 5.12 10.78 -2.88
C LEU A 129 6.27 11.62 -3.45
N SER A 130 7.48 11.52 -2.89
CA SER A 130 8.65 12.25 -3.39
C SER A 130 9.28 11.68 -4.65
N LEU A 131 8.83 10.50 -5.12
CA LEU A 131 9.38 9.85 -6.32
C LEU A 131 8.90 10.47 -7.64
N SER A 132 7.97 11.42 -7.60
CA SER A 132 7.43 12.10 -8.76
C SER A 132 7.00 13.52 -8.40
N GLU A 133 7.15 14.47 -9.32
CA GLU A 133 6.63 15.83 -9.15
C GLU A 133 5.09 15.88 -9.06
N ARG A 134 4.42 14.92 -9.66
CA ARG A 134 2.96 14.77 -9.61
C ARG A 134 2.59 13.32 -9.34
N PRO A 135 2.62 12.89 -8.06
CA PRO A 135 2.39 11.50 -7.69
C PRO A 135 1.00 11.02 -8.09
N ALA A 136 0.92 9.83 -8.66
CA ALA A 136 -0.34 9.18 -8.97
C ALA A 136 -0.64 8.14 -7.88
N VAL A 137 -1.76 8.33 -7.18
CA VAL A 137 -2.17 7.48 -6.04
C VAL A 137 -3.48 6.78 -6.38
N TRP A 138 -3.50 5.47 -6.32
CA TRP A 138 -4.69 4.65 -6.58
C TRP A 138 -5.32 4.19 -5.27
N ALA A 139 -6.55 4.63 -5.01
CA ALA A 139 -7.43 4.20 -3.92
C ALA A 139 -7.91 2.76 -4.18
N ALA A 140 -7.49 1.80 -3.35
CA ALA A 140 -7.65 0.36 -3.62
C ALA A 140 -8.01 -0.46 -2.37
N TRP A 141 -8.62 0.14 -1.36
CA TRP A 141 -8.86 -0.49 -0.05
C TRP A 141 -10.15 -1.31 0.06
N GLY A 142 -11.16 -1.07 -0.79
CA GLY A 142 -12.44 -1.76 -0.73
C GLY A 142 -13.16 -1.59 0.62
N ASN A 143 -14.15 -2.46 0.89
CA ASN A 143 -14.90 -2.44 2.14
C ASN A 143 -14.07 -2.79 3.39
N ILE A 144 -12.85 -3.30 3.19
CA ILE A 144 -11.99 -3.72 4.31
C ILE A 144 -11.56 -2.52 5.16
N ILE A 145 -11.65 -1.29 4.64
CA ILE A 145 -11.39 -0.06 5.39
C ILE A 145 -12.25 0.05 6.67
N GLU A 146 -13.40 -0.59 6.72
CA GLU A 146 -14.32 -0.58 7.87
C GLU A 146 -13.97 -1.62 8.95
N LYS A 147 -12.98 -2.50 8.71
CA LYS A 147 -12.65 -3.60 9.63
C LYS A 147 -12.07 -3.15 10.97
N ARG A 148 -11.42 -1.99 11.00
CA ARG A 148 -10.85 -1.38 12.22
C ARG A 148 -11.11 0.12 12.17
N GLY A 149 -11.59 0.69 13.26
CA GLY A 149 -11.93 2.12 13.32
C GLY A 149 -10.75 3.03 12.99
N TYR A 150 -9.53 2.65 13.38
CA TYR A 150 -8.32 3.44 13.14
C TYR A 150 -7.91 3.51 11.65
N LEU A 151 -8.38 2.60 10.80
CA LEU A 151 -7.98 2.61 9.39
C LEU A 151 -8.42 3.89 8.66
N MET A 152 -9.59 4.39 9.00
CA MET A 152 -10.09 5.64 8.42
C MET A 152 -9.24 6.84 8.86
N ASP A 153 -8.81 6.89 10.12
CA ASP A 153 -7.95 7.95 10.63
C ASP A 153 -6.55 7.88 10.00
N CYS A 154 -6.00 6.67 9.84
CA CYS A 154 -4.76 6.48 9.08
C CYS A 154 -4.90 6.97 7.62
N LEU A 155 -6.04 6.71 6.98
CA LEU A 155 -6.28 7.17 5.60
C LEU A 155 -6.37 8.70 5.51
N ARG A 156 -6.99 9.38 6.49
CA ARG A 156 -7.01 10.85 6.56
C ARG A 156 -5.61 11.42 6.63
N ASP A 157 -4.74 10.84 7.46
CA ASP A 157 -3.32 11.24 7.53
C ASP A 157 -2.60 11.12 6.18
N PHE A 158 -2.91 10.08 5.39
CA PHE A 158 -2.32 9.90 4.06
C PHE A 158 -2.92 10.85 3.02
N ALA A 159 -4.20 11.16 3.10
CA ALA A 159 -4.82 12.18 2.25
C ALA A 159 -4.14 13.54 2.46
N ASP A 160 -3.94 13.96 3.70
CA ASP A 160 -3.23 15.20 4.05
C ASP A 160 -1.79 15.24 3.51
N LEU A 161 -1.09 14.10 3.53
CA LEU A 161 0.26 14.01 2.98
C LEU A 161 0.25 14.08 1.45
N ALA A 162 -0.72 13.43 0.81
CA ALA A 162 -0.89 13.44 -0.63
C ALA A 162 -1.21 14.85 -1.16
N ASP A 163 -2.06 15.61 -0.46
CA ASP A 163 -2.37 16.98 -0.81
C ASP A 163 -1.15 17.91 -0.78
N LYS A 164 -0.35 17.79 0.29
CA LYS A 164 0.90 18.56 0.42
C LYS A 164 1.91 18.26 -0.67
N ALA A 165 1.82 17.08 -1.28
CA ALA A 165 2.67 16.65 -2.38
C ALA A 165 2.05 16.92 -3.76
N GLY A 166 0.85 17.49 -3.85
CA GLY A 166 0.15 17.70 -5.12
C GLY A 166 -0.23 16.40 -5.84
N ALA A 167 -0.46 15.32 -5.09
CA ALA A 167 -0.79 14.02 -5.65
C ALA A 167 -2.19 14.02 -6.30
N VAL A 168 -2.35 13.19 -7.33
CA VAL A 168 -3.64 12.95 -7.97
C VAL A 168 -4.15 11.57 -7.57
N TRP A 169 -5.36 11.54 -7.01
CA TRP A 169 -6.02 10.30 -6.64
C TRP A 169 -6.82 9.69 -7.79
N TYR A 170 -6.78 8.38 -7.88
CA TYR A 170 -7.51 7.57 -8.85
C TYR A 170 -8.26 6.44 -8.14
N SER A 171 -9.32 5.94 -8.75
CA SER A 171 -9.95 4.66 -8.44
C SER A 171 -10.06 3.82 -9.70
N ALA A 172 -10.24 2.52 -9.56
CA ALA A 172 -10.40 1.61 -10.68
C ALA A 172 -11.85 1.15 -10.79
N GLY A 173 -12.54 1.54 -11.84
CA GLY A 173 -13.96 1.29 -12.05
C GLY A 173 -14.87 2.14 -11.16
N PRO A 174 -16.21 1.97 -11.27
CA PRO A 174 -17.18 2.70 -10.46
C PRO A 174 -17.06 2.29 -8.97
N PRO A 175 -17.47 3.13 -8.02
CA PRO A 175 -17.45 2.78 -6.61
C PRO A 175 -18.35 1.57 -6.31
N LEU A 176 -18.04 0.87 -5.23
CA LEU A 176 -18.90 -0.17 -4.68
C LEU A 176 -20.25 0.42 -4.21
N LYS A 177 -21.27 -0.39 -3.99
CA LYS A 177 -22.56 0.06 -3.43
C LYS A 177 -22.41 0.77 -2.07
N SER A 178 -21.36 0.46 -1.33
CA SER A 178 -20.96 1.10 -0.08
C SER A 178 -20.25 2.45 -0.28
N GLY A 179 -19.98 2.87 -1.53
CA GLY A 179 -19.22 4.07 -1.86
C GLY A 179 -17.70 3.89 -1.79
N HIS A 180 -17.18 2.73 -1.38
CA HIS A 180 -15.73 2.49 -1.35
C HIS A 180 -15.16 2.21 -2.74
N PRO A 181 -13.86 2.53 -2.99
CA PRO A 181 -13.17 2.12 -4.20
C PRO A 181 -12.99 0.59 -4.21
N HIS A 182 -12.90 0.00 -5.40
CA HIS A 182 -12.70 -1.44 -5.52
C HIS A 182 -11.33 -1.91 -5.02
N HIS A 183 -11.30 -3.09 -4.38
CA HIS A 183 -10.06 -3.80 -4.11
C HIS A 183 -9.53 -4.47 -5.40
N PRO A 184 -8.20 -4.45 -5.68
CA PRO A 184 -7.64 -4.89 -6.95
C PRO A 184 -7.93 -6.34 -7.33
N LEU A 185 -8.07 -7.23 -6.35
CA LEU A 185 -8.35 -8.66 -6.55
C LEU A 185 -9.60 -8.93 -7.40
N TYR A 186 -10.60 -8.07 -7.30
CA TYR A 186 -11.90 -8.26 -7.94
C TYR A 186 -12.07 -7.49 -9.27
N LEU A 187 -11.01 -6.82 -9.71
CA LEU A 187 -11.05 -6.02 -10.93
C LEU A 187 -10.84 -6.87 -12.19
N ARG A 188 -11.69 -6.64 -13.18
CA ARG A 188 -11.60 -7.31 -14.49
C ARG A 188 -10.42 -6.77 -15.31
N ARG A 189 -9.99 -7.56 -16.30
CA ARG A 189 -9.05 -7.08 -17.32
C ARG A 189 -9.70 -5.92 -18.08
N GLY A 190 -8.91 -4.90 -18.39
CA GLY A 190 -9.41 -3.70 -19.11
C GLY A 190 -10.07 -2.66 -18.20
N THR A 191 -10.12 -2.86 -16.87
CA THR A 191 -10.55 -1.81 -15.95
C THR A 191 -9.58 -0.63 -16.03
N VAL A 192 -10.13 0.58 -16.23
CA VAL A 192 -9.36 1.82 -16.32
C VAL A 192 -9.38 2.59 -15.01
N LEU A 193 -8.32 3.36 -14.80
CA LEU A 193 -8.24 4.31 -13.69
C LEU A 193 -9.04 5.57 -14.04
N GLN A 194 -9.79 6.06 -13.05
CA GLN A 194 -10.57 7.31 -13.11
C GLN A 194 -10.15 8.21 -11.96
N THR A 195 -10.23 9.52 -12.13
CA THR A 195 -9.99 10.46 -11.03
C THR A 195 -10.91 10.15 -9.85
N PHE A 196 -10.36 10.25 -8.65
CA PHE A 196 -11.07 9.95 -7.41
C PHE A 196 -10.98 11.15 -6.47
N ASP A 197 -12.13 11.67 -6.05
CA ASP A 197 -12.19 12.76 -5.07
C ASP A 197 -12.09 12.17 -3.66
N ILE A 198 -10.88 12.17 -3.12
CA ILE A 198 -10.59 11.66 -1.77
C ILE A 198 -11.29 12.51 -0.69
N HIS A 199 -11.43 13.83 -0.90
CA HIS A 199 -12.04 14.72 0.09
C HIS A 199 -13.55 14.52 0.15
N ALA A 200 -14.22 14.44 -1.00
CA ALA A 200 -15.63 14.08 -1.05
C ALA A 200 -15.86 12.72 -0.37
N TYR A 201 -15.01 11.73 -0.68
CA TYR A 201 -15.08 10.41 -0.05
C TYR A 201 -14.92 10.46 1.49
N LEU A 202 -13.96 11.24 2.01
CA LEU A 202 -13.69 11.34 3.45
C LEU A 202 -14.73 12.18 4.20
N SER A 203 -15.37 13.16 3.54
CA SER A 203 -16.38 14.02 4.15
C SER A 203 -17.70 13.28 4.46
N GLU A 204 -17.97 12.17 3.77
CA GLU A 204 -19.15 11.34 3.97
C GLU A 204 -18.97 10.29 5.07
N ARG A 205 -17.81 10.24 5.76
CA ARG A 205 -17.37 9.20 6.71
C ARG A 205 -16.63 9.84 7.89
#